data_aeb0495472b600788dee96aa7fe9cf6d
#
_entry.id   aeb0495472b600788dee96aa7fe9cf6d
#
_cell.length_a   1.000
_cell.length_b   1.000
_cell.length_c   1.000
_cell.angle_alpha   90.00
_cell.angle_beta   90.00
_cell.angle_gamma   90.00
#
_symmetry.space_group_name_H-M   'P 1'
#
loop_
_entity.id
_entity.type
_entity.pdbx_description
1 polymer ?
#
loop_
_entity_poly.entity_id
_entity_poly.type
_entity_poly.pdbx_seq_one_letter_code
_entity_poly.pdbx_strand_id
1 'polypeptide(L)'
;MPWLDKPGATHLWAKIKAYVNSVVPKANYNKTNYSSFSGSVVSDGTVTVTKKFGVCYLNGGITLTGAVSGWVTLLDSNAVPAPQNGEAIIMTLPSWKAPTTNPARLRIPADGGLQITRGSANAFWINLAYPIN
;
A
#
# COMPACT_ATOMS: atom_id res chain seq x y z
N MET A 1 -13.36 -48.37 -5.03
CA MET A 1 -13.80 -47.90 -6.33
C MET A 1 -12.72 -48.21 -7.35
N PRO A 2 -12.97 -49.13 -8.26
CA PRO A 2 -11.90 -49.60 -9.17
C PRO A 2 -11.45 -48.54 -10.18
N TRP A 3 -12.24 -47.50 -10.42
CA TRP A 3 -11.89 -46.48 -11.39
C TRP A 3 -11.03 -45.35 -10.78
N LEU A 4 -10.87 -45.30 -9.45
CA LEU A 4 -10.05 -44.31 -8.76
C LEU A 4 -8.90 -44.98 -8.04
N ASP A 5 -8.02 -45.60 -8.79
CA ASP A 5 -6.77 -46.14 -8.28
C ASP A 5 -5.77 -45.01 -7.95
N LYS A 6 -4.62 -45.39 -7.40
CA LYS A 6 -3.60 -44.41 -7.01
C LYS A 6 -3.09 -43.56 -8.18
N PRO A 7 -2.80 -44.09 -9.38
CA PRO A 7 -2.46 -43.28 -10.54
C PRO A 7 -3.58 -42.35 -10.98
N GLY A 8 -4.83 -42.78 -10.95
CA GLY A 8 -5.99 -41.99 -11.31
C GLY A 8 -6.21 -40.83 -10.33
N ALA A 9 -6.07 -41.08 -9.03
CA ALA A 9 -6.18 -40.05 -8.01
C ALA A 9 -5.08 -38.98 -8.15
N THR A 10 -3.84 -39.39 -8.44
CA THR A 10 -2.71 -38.48 -8.67
C THR A 10 -2.96 -37.61 -9.89
N HIS A 11 -3.48 -38.18 -10.98
CA HIS A 11 -3.78 -37.46 -12.20
C HIS A 11 -4.92 -36.44 -11.99
N LEU A 12 -5.98 -36.83 -11.28
CA LEU A 12 -7.08 -35.92 -10.93
C LEU A 12 -6.59 -34.75 -10.08
N TRP A 13 -5.76 -35.01 -9.10
CA TRP A 13 -5.18 -33.99 -8.24
C TRP A 13 -4.33 -32.99 -9.04
N ALA A 14 -3.51 -33.49 -9.96
CA ALA A 14 -2.73 -32.62 -10.84
C ALA A 14 -3.60 -31.70 -11.69
N LYS A 15 -4.72 -32.19 -12.24
CA LYS A 15 -5.68 -31.40 -12.99
C LYS A 15 -6.40 -30.37 -12.13
N ILE A 16 -6.77 -30.71 -10.91
CA ILE A 16 -7.39 -29.76 -9.97
C ILE A 16 -6.41 -28.63 -9.64
N LYS A 17 -5.16 -28.94 -9.34
CA LYS A 17 -4.13 -27.92 -9.08
C LYS A 17 -3.91 -27.01 -10.29
N ALA A 18 -3.83 -27.57 -11.48
CA ALA A 18 -3.67 -26.80 -12.71
C ALA A 18 -4.85 -25.84 -12.95
N TYR A 19 -6.06 -26.31 -12.72
CA TYR A 19 -7.27 -25.47 -12.84
C TYR A 19 -7.27 -24.32 -11.82
N VAL A 20 -7.04 -24.62 -10.54
CA VAL A 20 -6.96 -23.60 -9.49
C VAL A 20 -5.88 -22.56 -9.82
N ASN A 21 -4.70 -23.00 -10.27
CA ASN A 21 -3.63 -22.08 -10.65
C ASN A 21 -3.98 -21.23 -11.88
N SER A 22 -4.85 -21.72 -12.76
CA SER A 22 -5.29 -20.96 -13.94
C SER A 22 -6.33 -19.89 -13.62
N VAL A 23 -7.20 -20.11 -12.63
CA VAL A 23 -8.27 -19.19 -12.27
C VAL A 23 -7.90 -18.23 -11.15
N VAL A 24 -6.93 -18.57 -10.30
CA VAL A 24 -6.41 -17.68 -9.26
C VAL A 24 -5.46 -16.67 -9.89
N PRO A 25 -5.78 -15.36 -9.89
CA PRO A 25 -4.92 -14.37 -10.52
C PRO A 25 -3.56 -14.28 -9.82
N LYS A 26 -2.50 -14.65 -10.50
CA LYS A 26 -1.13 -14.47 -10.01
C LYS A 26 -0.58 -13.08 -10.31
N ALA A 27 -1.11 -12.43 -11.33
CA ALA A 27 -0.56 -11.21 -11.91
C ALA A 27 -0.87 -9.93 -11.13
N ASN A 28 -1.77 -9.98 -10.14
CA ASN A 28 -2.27 -8.79 -9.45
C ASN A 28 -1.61 -8.53 -8.10
N TYR A 29 -0.54 -9.26 -7.77
CA TYR A 29 0.24 -9.03 -6.57
C TYR A 29 1.53 -8.30 -6.94
N ASN A 30 1.63 -7.04 -6.54
CA ASN A 30 2.83 -6.23 -6.70
C ASN A 30 3.13 -5.55 -5.38
N LYS A 31 4.33 -5.77 -4.84
CA LYS A 31 4.77 -5.20 -3.57
C LYS A 31 6.09 -4.48 -3.78
N THR A 32 6.13 -3.21 -3.42
CA THR A 32 7.34 -2.39 -3.50
C THR A 32 7.55 -1.64 -2.19
N ASN A 33 8.78 -1.66 -1.70
CA ASN A 33 9.19 -0.90 -0.52
C ASN A 33 9.87 0.39 -0.95
N TYR A 34 9.40 1.52 -0.44
CA TYR A 34 9.99 2.83 -0.68
C TYR A 34 10.61 3.35 0.60
N SER A 35 11.88 3.70 0.56
CA SER A 35 12.63 4.27 1.68
C SER A 35 13.26 5.62 1.34
N SER A 36 13.04 6.11 0.11
CA SER A 36 13.43 7.44 -0.34
C SER A 36 12.20 8.22 -0.77
N PHE A 37 12.10 9.46 -0.32
CA PHE A 37 10.93 10.29 -0.53
C PHE A 37 11.33 11.65 -1.08
N SER A 38 10.46 12.23 -1.92
CA SER A 38 10.63 13.59 -2.42
C SER A 38 10.32 14.62 -1.32
N GLY A 39 10.75 15.86 -1.53
CA GLY A 39 10.35 17.00 -0.70
C GLY A 39 11.18 17.22 0.56
N SER A 40 12.14 16.38 0.87
CA SER A 40 13.10 16.55 1.99
C SER A 40 12.47 16.75 3.37
N VAL A 41 11.22 16.29 3.57
CA VAL A 41 10.50 16.41 4.83
C VAL A 41 10.53 15.13 5.67
N VAL A 42 10.93 14.01 5.08
CA VAL A 42 11.05 12.71 5.74
C VAL A 42 12.52 12.43 5.99
N SER A 43 12.89 12.20 7.25
CA SER A 43 14.28 11.88 7.64
C SER A 43 14.55 10.39 7.64
N ASP A 44 13.54 9.56 7.89
CA ASP A 44 13.66 8.11 8.00
C ASP A 44 12.28 7.47 7.76
N GLY A 45 12.29 6.23 7.37
CA GLY A 45 11.08 5.44 7.27
C GLY A 45 10.98 4.61 5.99
N THR A 46 9.97 3.76 5.96
CA THR A 46 9.67 2.91 4.81
C THR A 46 8.17 2.85 4.62
N VAL A 47 7.74 3.01 3.38
CA VAL A 47 6.35 2.81 2.97
C VAL A 47 6.31 1.64 1.99
N THR A 48 5.54 0.63 2.30
CA THR A 48 5.31 -0.51 1.43
C THR A 48 3.99 -0.31 0.70
N VAL A 49 4.05 -0.35 -0.63
CA VAL A 49 2.90 -0.27 -1.51
C VAL A 49 2.64 -1.66 -2.06
N THR A 50 1.47 -2.22 -1.74
CA THR A 50 1.05 -3.53 -2.23
C THR A 50 -0.21 -3.38 -3.04
N LYS A 51 -0.19 -3.87 -4.28
CA LYS A 51 -1.35 -3.88 -5.18
C LYS A 51 -1.79 -5.32 -5.36
N LYS A 52 -3.03 -5.62 -4.98
CA LYS A 52 -3.57 -6.97 -5.04
C LYS A 52 -5.08 -6.94 -5.21
N PHE A 53 -5.58 -7.65 -6.20
CA PHE A 53 -7.03 -7.81 -6.45
C PHE A 53 -7.80 -6.48 -6.52
N GLY A 54 -7.24 -5.49 -7.21
CA GLY A 54 -7.90 -4.19 -7.34
C GLY A 54 -7.90 -3.35 -6.08
N VAL A 55 -7.03 -3.66 -5.11
CA VAL A 55 -6.86 -2.90 -3.87
C VAL A 55 -5.40 -2.52 -3.72
N CYS A 56 -5.15 -1.28 -3.33
CA CYS A 56 -3.83 -0.81 -2.93
C CYS A 56 -3.75 -0.74 -1.41
N TYR A 57 -2.71 -1.35 -0.86
CA TYR A 57 -2.39 -1.30 0.56
C TYR A 57 -1.13 -0.47 0.76
N LEU A 58 -1.22 0.52 1.65
CA LEU A 58 -0.07 1.32 2.08
C LEU A 58 0.21 0.99 3.54
N ASN A 59 1.41 0.54 3.83
CA ASN A 59 1.83 0.19 5.19
C ASN A 59 3.23 0.72 5.44
N GLY A 60 3.45 1.18 6.64
CA GLY A 60 4.78 1.59 7.06
C GLY A 60 4.77 2.67 8.10
N GLY A 61 5.89 3.34 8.20
CA GLY A 61 6.08 4.46 9.10
C GLY A 61 7.09 5.42 8.54
N ILE A 62 6.88 6.68 8.78
CA ILE A 62 7.78 7.76 8.40
C ILE A 62 8.09 8.64 9.59
N THR A 63 9.30 9.18 9.63
CA THR A 63 9.71 10.19 10.60
C THR A 63 9.87 11.50 9.87
N LEU A 64 9.13 12.52 10.32
CA LEU A 64 9.24 13.87 9.77
C LEU A 64 10.36 14.65 10.45
N THR A 65 11.00 15.51 9.69
CA THR A 65 12.03 16.44 10.23
C THR A 65 11.42 17.57 11.04
N GLY A 66 10.14 17.87 10.81
CA GLY A 66 9.42 18.94 11.49
C GLY A 66 8.02 19.10 10.88
N ALA A 67 7.34 20.17 11.24
CA ALA A 67 6.04 20.50 10.66
C ALA A 67 6.16 20.79 9.16
N VAL A 68 5.20 20.29 8.40
CA VAL A 68 5.15 20.42 6.94
C VAL A 68 4.10 21.46 6.58
N SER A 69 4.53 22.49 5.85
CA SER A 69 3.64 23.54 5.35
C SER A 69 3.10 23.16 3.97
N GLY A 70 1.77 23.24 3.83
CA GLY A 70 1.11 22.81 2.60
C GLY A 70 1.24 21.31 2.34
N TRP A 71 0.77 20.88 1.18
CA TRP A 71 0.89 19.47 0.77
C TRP A 71 2.22 19.25 0.05
N VAL A 72 3.03 18.32 0.55
CA VAL A 72 4.31 17.94 -0.03
C VAL A 72 4.19 16.52 -0.59
N THR A 73 4.55 16.33 -1.85
CA THR A 73 4.53 15.02 -2.50
C THR A 73 5.73 14.20 -2.03
N LEU A 74 5.45 13.02 -1.49
CA LEU A 74 6.47 12.04 -1.08
C LEU A 74 6.74 11.01 -2.17
N LEU A 75 5.70 10.49 -2.77
CA LEU A 75 5.75 9.50 -3.85
C LEU A 75 4.82 9.95 -4.98
N ASP A 76 5.22 9.66 -6.21
CA ASP A 76 4.42 10.03 -7.38
C ASP A 76 3.32 8.99 -7.70
N SER A 77 2.56 9.26 -8.75
CA SER A 77 1.46 8.38 -9.19
C SER A 77 1.93 7.04 -9.79
N ASN A 78 3.19 6.91 -10.16
CA ASN A 78 3.74 5.63 -10.57
C ASN A 78 3.93 4.69 -9.39
N ALA A 79 4.26 5.25 -8.22
CA ALA A 79 4.42 4.49 -6.98
C ALA A 79 3.08 4.20 -6.29
N VAL A 80 2.21 5.21 -6.21
CA VAL A 80 0.93 5.14 -5.50
C VAL A 80 -0.19 5.43 -6.49
N PRO A 81 -1.01 4.43 -6.84
CA PRO A 81 -2.04 4.58 -7.86
C PRO A 81 -3.20 5.46 -7.41
N ALA A 82 -3.91 6.01 -8.38
CA ALA A 82 -5.10 6.81 -8.14
C ALA A 82 -6.23 5.98 -7.51
N PRO A 83 -7.04 6.55 -6.61
CA PRO A 83 -8.25 5.90 -6.13
C PRO A 83 -9.25 5.62 -7.26
N GLN A 84 -9.94 4.50 -7.16
CA GLN A 84 -10.88 4.04 -8.20
C GLN A 84 -12.00 5.05 -8.51
N ASN A 85 -12.50 5.72 -7.48
CA ASN A 85 -13.62 6.65 -7.61
C ASN A 85 -13.23 8.06 -8.09
N GLY A 86 -11.93 8.31 -8.30
CA GLY A 86 -11.43 9.61 -8.71
C GLY A 86 -11.51 10.71 -7.66
N GLU A 87 -11.68 10.34 -6.39
CA GLU A 87 -11.71 11.28 -5.28
C GLU A 87 -10.45 11.12 -4.42
N ALA A 88 -9.93 12.25 -3.92
CA ALA A 88 -8.78 12.23 -3.02
C ALA A 88 -9.14 11.59 -1.68
N ILE A 89 -8.18 10.86 -1.11
CA ILE A 89 -8.30 10.27 0.21
C ILE A 89 -7.42 11.08 1.17
N ILE A 90 -8.00 11.53 2.28
CA ILE A 90 -7.29 12.29 3.30
C ILE A 90 -7.51 11.61 4.64
N MET A 91 -6.41 11.41 5.38
CA MET A 91 -6.48 10.82 6.71
C MET A 91 -5.47 11.46 7.66
N THR A 92 -5.78 11.41 8.94
CA THR A 92 -4.86 11.81 10.00
C THR A 92 -4.01 10.61 10.42
N LEU A 93 -2.70 10.80 10.51
CA LEU A 93 -1.77 9.74 10.87
C LEU A 93 -1.54 9.71 12.38
N PRO A 94 -1.60 8.53 13.02
CA PRO A 94 -1.21 8.39 14.40
C PRO A 94 0.31 8.49 14.55
N SER A 95 0.77 9.16 15.60
CA SER A 95 2.17 9.15 16.00
C SER A 95 2.47 7.90 16.82
N TRP A 96 3.66 7.31 16.63
CA TRP A 96 4.03 6.13 17.39
C TRP A 96 5.25 6.36 18.31
N LYS A 97 5.99 7.43 18.11
CA LYS A 97 7.19 7.70 18.88
C LYS A 97 6.90 8.54 20.14
N ALA A 98 6.08 9.57 20.00
CA ALA A 98 5.67 10.42 21.12
C ALA A 98 4.27 10.98 20.84
N PRO A 99 3.46 11.27 21.88
CA PRO A 99 2.20 11.97 21.70
C PRO A 99 2.41 13.33 21.03
N THR A 100 1.49 13.71 20.16
CA THR A 100 1.56 15.00 19.48
C THR A 100 0.18 15.65 19.43
N THR A 101 0.16 17.00 19.55
CA THR A 101 -1.03 17.82 19.32
C THR A 101 -1.15 18.23 17.85
N ASN A 102 -0.10 18.01 17.04
CA ASN A 102 -0.06 18.31 15.62
C ASN A 102 0.16 17.03 14.82
N PRO A 103 -0.89 16.22 14.63
CA PRO A 103 -0.75 15.01 13.82
C PRO A 103 -0.49 15.37 12.36
N ALA A 104 0.31 14.54 11.68
CA ALA A 104 0.47 14.64 10.24
C ALA A 104 -0.81 14.19 9.54
N ARG A 105 -1.07 14.75 8.37
CA ARG A 105 -2.17 14.34 7.50
C ARG A 105 -1.61 13.81 6.21
N LEU A 106 -2.18 12.70 5.77
CA LEU A 106 -1.83 12.05 4.52
C LEU A 106 -2.90 12.32 3.49
N ARG A 107 -2.50 12.51 2.24
CA ARG A 107 -3.42 12.60 1.12
C ARG A 107 -2.96 11.71 -0.02
N ILE A 108 -3.90 10.98 -0.61
CA ILE A 108 -3.74 10.38 -1.91
C ILE A 108 -4.58 11.22 -2.86
N PRO A 109 -3.97 12.01 -3.75
CA PRO A 109 -4.72 12.83 -4.70
C PRO A 109 -5.57 11.99 -5.64
N ALA A 110 -6.56 12.61 -6.25
CA ALA A 110 -7.46 11.94 -7.20
C ALA A 110 -6.72 11.29 -8.38
N ASP A 111 -5.57 11.84 -8.76
CA ASP A 111 -4.71 11.33 -9.84
C ASP A 111 -3.55 10.43 -9.36
N GLY A 112 -3.52 10.10 -8.07
CA GLY A 112 -2.50 9.25 -7.46
C GLY A 112 -1.34 10.02 -6.86
N GLY A 113 -0.43 9.27 -6.24
CA GLY A 113 0.67 9.82 -5.47
C GLY A 113 0.39 9.79 -3.97
N LEU A 114 1.39 10.18 -3.20
CA LEU A 114 1.30 10.23 -1.74
C LEU A 114 1.82 11.59 -1.27
N GLN A 115 0.99 12.32 -0.56
CA GLN A 115 1.31 13.65 -0.05
C GLN A 115 1.13 13.71 1.45
N ILE A 116 1.88 14.59 2.08
CA ILE A 116 1.82 14.81 3.53
C ILE A 116 1.77 16.29 3.84
N THR A 117 1.14 16.63 4.95
CA THR A 117 1.11 18.00 5.50
C THR A 117 1.04 17.95 7.02
N ARG A 118 1.32 19.08 7.64
CA ARG A 118 1.29 19.27 9.11
C ARG A 118 2.28 18.34 9.81
N GLY A 119 1.97 17.91 11.03
CA GLY A 119 2.84 17.07 11.81
C GLY A 119 3.86 17.86 12.63
N SER A 120 4.84 17.13 13.12
CA SER A 120 5.93 17.64 13.93
C SER A 120 7.15 16.74 13.72
N ALA A 121 8.29 17.04 14.36
CA ALA A 121 9.47 16.17 14.37
C ALA A 121 9.15 14.89 15.16
N ASN A 122 8.42 13.98 14.56
CA ASN A 122 7.90 12.75 15.17
C ASN A 122 7.79 11.66 14.11
N ALA A 123 7.52 10.45 14.56
CA ALA A 123 7.26 9.31 13.67
C ALA A 123 5.76 9.02 13.61
N PHE A 124 5.29 8.71 12.41
CA PHE A 124 3.88 8.49 12.11
C PHE A 124 3.68 7.15 11.41
N TRP A 125 2.61 6.44 11.77
CA TRP A 125 2.20 5.22 11.12
C TRP A 125 1.35 5.50 9.89
N ILE A 126 1.61 4.75 8.81
CA ILE A 126 0.77 4.71 7.63
C ILE A 126 0.17 3.32 7.52
N ASN A 127 -1.15 3.24 7.51
CA ASN A 127 -1.88 2.00 7.33
C ASN A 127 -3.20 2.32 6.65
N LEU A 128 -3.29 2.02 5.37
CA LEU A 128 -4.42 2.39 4.53
C LEU A 128 -4.63 1.36 3.43
N ALA A 129 -5.88 1.08 3.13
CA ALA A 129 -6.26 0.28 1.97
C ALA A 129 -7.37 1.00 1.22
N TYR A 130 -7.30 1.00 -0.12
CA TYR A 130 -8.31 1.63 -0.95
C TYR A 130 -8.42 0.94 -2.31
N PRO A 131 -9.59 0.96 -2.93
CA PRO A 131 -9.79 0.34 -4.24
C PRO A 131 -9.10 1.13 -5.36
N ILE A 132 -8.56 0.40 -6.32
CA ILE A 132 -7.92 0.93 -7.53
C ILE A 132 -8.49 0.25 -8.77
N ASN A 133 -8.29 0.88 -9.90
CA ASN A 133 -8.66 0.29 -11.21
C ASN A 133 -7.69 -0.80 -11.65
#